data_3166fcf12dc3c92fbede4048baf00cd2
#
_entry.id   3166fcf12dc3c92fbede4048baf00cd2
#
_cell.length_a   1.000
_cell.length_b   1.000
_cell.length_c   1.000
_cell.angle_alpha   90.00
_cell.angle_beta   90.00
_cell.angle_gamma   90.00
#
_symmetry.space_group_name_H-M   'P 1'
#
loop_
_entity.id
_entity.type
_entity.pdbx_description
1 polymer ?
#
loop_
_entity_poly.entity_id
_entity_poly.type
_entity_poly.pdbx_seq_one_letter_code
_entity_poly.pdbx_strand_id
1 'polypeptide(L)'
;MSTKQQQIDAIQNDWDNNPRWSGIKRDYAAADVVRLRGSLQPEHTLAKRGAEKLWKLVNGEAKKGYVNAFGAISAGQAMQQAKA
;
A
#
# COMPACT_ATOMS: atom_id res chain seq x y z
N MET A 1 -7.51 -19.09 -10.67
CA MET A 1 -7.67 -18.85 -9.22
C MET A 1 -6.48 -19.41 -8.45
N SER A 2 -5.95 -18.65 -7.53
CA SER A 2 -4.86 -19.11 -6.67
C SER A 2 -5.39 -20.12 -5.64
N THR A 3 -4.63 -21.15 -5.38
CA THR A 3 -4.94 -22.06 -4.27
C THR A 3 -4.73 -21.33 -2.94
N LYS A 4 -5.32 -21.88 -1.87
CA LYS A 4 -5.16 -21.32 -0.53
C LYS A 4 -3.68 -21.25 -0.14
N GLN A 5 -2.90 -22.30 -0.46
CA GLN A 5 -1.48 -22.33 -0.16
C GLN A 5 -0.71 -21.29 -0.95
N GLN A 6 -1.05 -21.07 -2.21
CA GLN A 6 -0.41 -20.03 -3.03
C GLN A 6 -0.68 -18.63 -2.45
N GLN A 7 -1.88 -18.39 -1.95
CA GLN A 7 -2.22 -17.11 -1.31
C GLN A 7 -1.42 -16.90 -0.02
N ILE A 8 -1.28 -17.94 0.79
CA ILE A 8 -0.48 -17.90 2.03
C ILE A 8 0.99 -17.60 1.70
N ASP A 9 1.53 -18.28 0.70
CA ASP A 9 2.92 -18.10 0.29
C ASP A 9 3.18 -16.69 -0.26
N ALA A 10 2.22 -16.14 -1.01
CA ALA A 10 2.34 -14.79 -1.55
C ALA A 10 2.39 -13.74 -0.43
N ILE A 11 1.54 -13.87 0.59
CA ILE A 11 1.53 -12.96 1.73
C ILE A 11 2.82 -13.09 2.52
N GLN A 12 3.25 -14.30 2.80
CA GLN A 12 4.49 -14.54 3.55
C GLN A 12 5.70 -13.99 2.82
N ASN A 13 5.77 -14.19 1.50
CA ASN A 13 6.85 -13.65 0.69
C ASN A 13 6.87 -12.11 0.71
N ASP A 14 5.71 -11.47 0.64
CA ASP A 14 5.61 -10.02 0.73
C ASP A 14 6.11 -9.52 2.10
N TRP A 15 5.71 -10.17 3.19
CA TRP A 15 6.16 -9.80 4.53
C TRP A 15 7.68 -9.96 4.72
N ASP A 16 8.26 -11.01 4.15
CA ASP A 16 9.68 -11.31 4.31
C ASP A 16 10.58 -10.43 3.46
N ASN A 17 10.12 -10.08 2.25
CA ASN A 17 10.98 -9.45 1.25
C ASN A 17 10.64 -7.98 0.94
N ASN A 18 9.48 -7.50 1.37
CA ASN A 18 9.10 -6.11 1.13
C ASN A 18 9.67 -5.22 2.26
N PRO A 19 10.55 -4.25 1.92
CA PRO A 19 11.15 -3.36 2.94
C PRO A 19 10.13 -2.56 3.73
N ARG A 20 8.93 -2.38 3.19
CA ARG A 20 7.85 -1.68 3.87
C ARG A 20 7.52 -2.29 5.24
N TRP A 21 7.69 -3.61 5.36
CA TRP A 21 7.34 -4.34 6.58
C TRP A 21 8.51 -4.55 7.52
N SER A 22 9.64 -3.93 7.23
CA SER A 22 10.84 -4.04 8.07
C SER A 22 10.55 -3.53 9.49
N GLY A 23 10.94 -4.33 10.49
CA GLY A 23 10.75 -3.97 11.89
C GLY A 23 9.37 -4.24 12.45
N ILE A 24 8.45 -4.75 11.65
CA ILE A 24 7.10 -5.11 12.11
C ILE A 24 7.08 -6.55 12.59
N LYS A 25 6.58 -6.75 13.82
CA LYS A 25 6.36 -8.08 14.38
C LYS A 25 4.86 -8.39 14.36
N ARG A 26 4.52 -9.61 14.02
CA ARG A 26 3.14 -10.06 13.94
C ARG A 26 2.91 -11.26 14.87
N ASP A 27 1.79 -11.20 15.61
CA ASP A 27 1.38 -12.29 16.50
C ASP A 27 0.60 -13.38 15.76
N TYR A 28 0.39 -13.19 14.46
CA TYR A 28 -0.41 -14.07 13.62
C TYR A 28 0.39 -14.47 12.38
N ALA A 29 -0.03 -15.57 11.74
CA ALA A 29 0.62 -16.08 10.54
C ALA A 29 -0.15 -15.66 9.27
N ALA A 30 0.50 -15.77 8.11
CA ALA A 30 -0.14 -15.51 6.82
C ALA A 30 -1.35 -16.43 6.61
N ALA A 31 -1.30 -17.67 7.13
CA ALA A 31 -2.42 -18.58 7.06
C ALA A 31 -3.67 -18.05 7.79
N ASP A 32 -3.49 -17.36 8.91
CA ASP A 32 -4.60 -16.77 9.64
C ASP A 32 -5.26 -15.65 8.83
N VAL A 33 -4.47 -14.83 8.13
CA VAL A 33 -4.99 -13.78 7.27
C VAL A 33 -5.84 -14.37 6.15
N VAL A 34 -5.35 -15.40 5.46
CA VAL A 34 -6.08 -16.05 4.37
C VAL A 34 -7.37 -16.70 4.88
N ARG A 35 -7.31 -17.32 6.06
CA ARG A 35 -8.47 -17.99 6.66
C ARG A 35 -9.60 -17.01 7.00
N LEU A 36 -9.23 -15.81 7.49
CA LEU A 36 -10.20 -14.86 8.03
C LEU A 36 -10.68 -13.82 7.02
N ARG A 37 -9.92 -13.56 5.95
CA ARG A 37 -10.33 -12.57 4.95
C ARG A 37 -11.42 -13.11 4.03
N GLY A 38 -12.11 -12.20 3.32
CA GLY A 38 -13.15 -12.57 2.37
C GLY A 38 -12.60 -13.33 1.17
N SER A 39 -13.48 -14.01 0.45
CA SER A 39 -13.12 -14.78 -0.76
C SER A 39 -12.78 -13.90 -1.94
N LEU A 40 -13.31 -12.68 -1.99
CA LEU A 40 -12.99 -11.71 -3.04
C LEU A 40 -11.94 -10.74 -2.53
N GLN A 41 -10.96 -10.46 -3.39
CA GLN A 41 -9.86 -9.54 -3.07
C GLN A 41 -9.96 -8.32 -3.99
N PRO A 42 -10.83 -7.34 -3.67
CA PRO A 42 -10.95 -6.15 -4.49
C PRO A 42 -9.65 -5.34 -4.46
N GLU A 43 -9.28 -4.80 -5.61
CA GLU A 43 -8.11 -3.96 -5.72
C GLU A 43 -8.53 -2.59 -6.25
N HIS A 44 -8.29 -1.57 -5.47
CA HIS A 44 -8.54 -0.19 -5.86
C HIS A 44 -7.27 0.35 -6.51
N THR A 45 -7.13 0.15 -7.82
CA THR A 45 -5.88 0.37 -8.54
C THR A 45 -5.31 1.77 -8.40
N LEU A 46 -6.15 2.80 -8.52
CA LEU A 46 -5.67 4.18 -8.39
C LEU A 46 -5.25 4.50 -6.97
N ALA A 47 -6.00 4.05 -5.98
CA ALA A 47 -5.64 4.24 -4.57
C ALA A 47 -4.35 3.49 -4.24
N LYS A 48 -4.19 2.29 -4.76
CA LYS A 48 -2.97 1.50 -4.56
C LYS A 48 -1.75 2.19 -5.16
N ARG A 49 -1.86 2.68 -6.39
CA ARG A 49 -0.76 3.40 -7.05
C ARG A 49 -0.39 4.68 -6.32
N GLY A 50 -1.40 5.43 -5.85
CA GLY A 50 -1.18 6.64 -5.07
C GLY A 50 -0.47 6.35 -3.76
N ALA A 51 -0.89 5.31 -3.06
CA ALA A 51 -0.27 4.90 -1.80
C ALA A 51 1.18 4.45 -2.00
N GLU A 52 1.46 3.69 -3.04
CA GLU A 52 2.83 3.24 -3.36
C GLU A 52 3.72 4.42 -3.72
N LYS A 53 3.21 5.36 -4.50
CA LYS A 53 3.95 6.57 -4.88
C LYS A 53 4.28 7.41 -3.65
N LEU A 54 3.29 7.63 -2.79
CA LEU A 54 3.48 8.39 -1.56
C LEU A 54 4.52 7.73 -0.66
N TRP A 55 4.44 6.40 -0.50
CA TRP A 55 5.40 5.65 0.28
C TRP A 55 6.84 5.88 -0.20
N LYS A 56 7.05 5.81 -1.52
CA LYS A 56 8.38 6.04 -2.11
C LYS A 56 8.87 7.47 -1.87
N LEU A 57 8.00 8.45 -2.06
CA LEU A 57 8.36 9.85 -1.86
C LEU A 57 8.75 10.13 -0.41
N VAL A 58 7.97 9.62 0.54
CA VAL A 58 8.24 9.81 1.98
C VAL A 58 9.54 9.11 2.38
N ASN A 59 9.88 7.99 1.74
CA ASN A 59 11.07 7.20 2.07
C ASN A 59 12.32 7.60 1.26
N GLY A 60 12.38 8.81 0.76
CA GLY A 60 13.61 9.39 0.24
C GLY A 60 13.66 9.70 -1.25
N GLU A 61 12.61 9.41 -2.01
CA GLU A 61 12.59 9.70 -3.46
C GLU A 61 12.13 11.12 -3.80
N ALA A 62 11.67 11.89 -2.81
CA ALA A 62 11.24 13.27 -3.05
C ALA A 62 12.46 14.16 -3.31
N LYS A 63 12.53 14.77 -4.49
CA LYS A 63 13.65 15.64 -4.89
C LYS A 63 13.81 16.85 -4.00
N LYS A 64 12.72 17.34 -3.43
CA LYS A 64 12.72 18.53 -2.55
C LYS A 64 13.05 18.21 -1.10
N GLY A 65 13.18 16.92 -0.74
CA GLY A 65 13.38 16.49 0.64
C GLY A 65 12.12 16.49 1.48
N TYR A 66 10.96 16.79 0.89
CA TYR A 66 9.66 16.79 1.55
C TYR A 66 8.55 16.54 0.53
N VAL A 67 7.37 16.21 1.02
CA VAL A 67 6.19 15.97 0.17
C VAL A 67 5.11 16.97 0.54
N ASN A 68 4.61 17.70 -0.45
CA ASN A 68 3.49 18.61 -0.26
C ASN A 68 2.19 17.81 -0.07
N ALA A 69 1.42 18.16 0.95
CA ALA A 69 0.17 17.48 1.23
C ALA A 69 -0.88 18.49 1.71
N PHE A 70 -2.01 18.53 1.02
CA PHE A 70 -3.14 19.38 1.36
C PHE A 70 -4.44 18.61 1.15
N GLY A 71 -5.42 18.88 2.00
CA GLY A 71 -6.76 18.40 1.78
C GLY A 71 -7.44 19.20 0.67
N ALA A 72 -8.25 18.54 -0.14
CA ALA A 72 -9.06 19.16 -1.17
C ALA A 72 -10.52 18.78 -0.96
N ILE A 73 -11.41 19.78 -0.91
CA ILE A 73 -12.84 19.53 -0.75
C ILE A 73 -13.51 19.29 -2.10
N SER A 74 -12.95 19.86 -3.17
CA SER A 74 -13.52 19.74 -4.51
C SER A 74 -12.43 19.39 -5.53
N ALA A 75 -12.87 18.91 -6.69
CA ALA A 75 -11.97 18.61 -7.81
C ALA A 75 -11.22 19.86 -8.27
N GLY A 76 -11.87 21.04 -8.26
CA GLY A 76 -11.23 22.30 -8.62
C GLY A 76 -10.06 22.64 -7.70
N GLN A 77 -10.22 22.43 -6.40
CA GLN A 77 -9.13 22.64 -5.45
C GLN A 77 -7.97 21.67 -5.70
N ALA A 78 -8.28 20.41 -5.96
CA ALA A 78 -7.26 19.40 -6.24
C ALA A 78 -6.47 19.76 -7.49
N MET A 79 -7.13 20.24 -8.56
CA MET A 79 -6.47 20.68 -9.78
C MET A 79 -5.55 21.87 -9.55
N GLN A 80 -5.99 22.85 -8.78
CA GLN A 80 -5.17 24.02 -8.45
C GLN A 80 -3.96 23.62 -7.62
N GLN A 81 -4.12 22.73 -6.65
CA GLN A 81 -3.01 22.22 -5.84
C GLN A 81 -2.00 21.48 -6.70
N ALA A 82 -2.47 20.68 -7.67
CA ALA A 82 -1.60 19.94 -8.56
C ALA A 82 -0.75 20.85 -9.44
N LYS A 83 -1.30 22.01 -9.83
CA LYS A 83 -0.58 23.00 -10.64
C LYS A 83 0.44 23.81 -9.85
N ALA A 84 0.22 23.96 -8.56
CA ALA A 84 1.12 24.69 -7.70
C ALA A 84 2.39 23.90 -7.40
#